data_ff14cb50b13c140856249eaa0c34e72c
#
_entry.id   ff14cb50b13c140856249eaa0c34e72c
#
_cell.length_a   1.000
_cell.length_b   1.000
_cell.length_c   1.000
_cell.angle_alpha   90.00
_cell.angle_beta   90.00
_cell.angle_gamma   90.00
#
_symmetry.space_group_name_H-M   'P 1'
#
loop_
_entity.id
_entity.type
_entity.pdbx_description
1 polymer ?
#
loop_
_entity_poly.entity_id
_entity_poly.type
_entity_poly.pdbx_seq_one_letter_code
_entity_poly.pdbx_strand_id
1 'polypeptide(L)'
;MKQIICLYGPPGAGKTTQVDLLVSKYGFTKFGMGERLRAEIASGSLLGKQMKPYVDKGVLIPDKYMAQIIKDAEKMSSEAGLIFDGFPRIISQALMLDTIVSSIGLEINAFIYLHLSPEKALTRIKERSLIDTSRQDDIDEEAIKNRFGVFEKESISLLDFYKQRNLLTEIEGDMSIEDINQSIIKKIGL
;
A
#
# COMPACT_ATOMS: atom_id res chain seq x y z
N MET A 1 16.22 -10.56 -11.70
CA MET A 1 14.83 -11.08 -11.95
C MET A 1 13.85 -10.02 -11.50
N LYS A 2 12.73 -9.85 -12.23
CA LYS A 2 11.68 -8.90 -11.82
C LYS A 2 11.07 -9.32 -10.49
N GLN A 3 10.92 -8.39 -9.57
CA GLN A 3 10.35 -8.64 -8.25
C GLN A 3 8.99 -7.95 -8.08
N ILE A 4 8.05 -8.64 -7.44
CA ILE A 4 6.77 -8.08 -7.02
C ILE A 4 6.80 -7.96 -5.50
N ILE A 5 6.73 -6.73 -5.01
CA ILE A 5 6.87 -6.41 -3.59
C ILE A 5 5.61 -5.65 -3.14
N CYS A 6 5.07 -6.02 -1.99
CA CYS A 6 3.97 -5.31 -1.36
C CYS A 6 4.46 -4.62 -0.08
N LEU A 7 4.25 -3.32 0.05
CA LEU A 7 4.46 -2.60 1.30
C LEU A 7 3.13 -2.40 2.03
N TYR A 8 3.06 -2.88 3.27
CA TYR A 8 1.91 -2.85 4.14
C TYR A 8 2.24 -2.18 5.48
N GLY A 9 1.23 -1.71 6.19
CA GLY A 9 1.37 -1.07 7.50
C GLY A 9 0.28 -0.03 7.73
N PRO A 10 0.15 0.50 8.96
CA PRO A 10 -0.88 1.48 9.30
C PRO A 10 -0.79 2.75 8.44
N PRO A 11 -1.86 3.53 8.35
CA PRO A 11 -1.77 4.91 7.86
C PRO A 11 -0.65 5.65 8.61
N GLY A 12 0.19 6.42 7.91
CA GLY A 12 1.32 7.13 8.54
C GLY A 12 2.61 6.30 8.72
N ALA A 13 2.65 5.01 8.41
CA ALA A 13 3.84 4.15 8.60
C ALA A 13 5.06 4.50 7.69
N GLY A 14 4.92 5.43 6.74
CA GLY A 14 6.02 5.82 5.85
C GLY A 14 6.19 4.95 4.61
N LYS A 15 5.20 4.10 4.28
CA LYS A 15 5.24 3.21 3.09
C LYS A 15 5.62 3.94 1.81
N THR A 16 4.91 5.01 1.49
CA THR A 16 5.13 5.78 0.25
C THR A 16 6.56 6.33 0.16
N THR A 17 7.11 6.83 1.26
CA THR A 17 8.50 7.31 1.33
C THR A 17 9.49 6.20 0.98
N GLN A 18 9.28 5.00 1.53
CA GLN A 18 10.15 3.86 1.23
C GLN A 18 10.00 3.38 -0.22
N VAL A 19 8.76 3.35 -0.74
CA VAL A 19 8.52 3.01 -2.15
C VAL A 19 9.20 4.02 -3.07
N ASP A 20 9.09 5.32 -2.81
CA ASP A 20 9.72 6.36 -3.64
C ASP A 20 11.25 6.26 -3.65
N LEU A 21 11.86 5.86 -2.51
CA LEU A 21 13.29 5.55 -2.46
C LEU A 21 13.66 4.32 -3.29
N LEU A 22 12.89 3.26 -3.24
CA LEU A 22 13.12 2.05 -4.04
C LEU A 22 12.95 2.33 -5.55
N VAL A 23 12.00 3.16 -5.91
CA VAL A 23 11.82 3.62 -7.31
C VAL A 23 13.03 4.42 -7.77
N SER A 24 13.44 5.44 -6.99
CA SER A 24 14.51 6.36 -7.40
C SER A 24 15.90 5.72 -7.41
N LYS A 25 16.21 4.84 -6.44
CA LYS A 25 17.53 4.23 -6.30
C LYS A 25 17.68 2.92 -7.08
N TYR A 26 16.62 2.14 -7.27
CA TYR A 26 16.69 0.77 -7.80
C TYR A 26 15.82 0.53 -9.03
N GLY A 27 15.13 1.54 -9.55
CA GLY A 27 14.41 1.47 -10.81
C GLY A 27 13.11 0.66 -10.79
N PHE A 28 12.55 0.39 -9.62
CA PHE A 28 11.22 -0.22 -9.52
C PHE A 28 10.12 0.68 -10.10
N THR A 29 9.04 0.08 -10.54
CA THR A 29 7.80 0.80 -10.82
C THR A 29 6.91 0.81 -9.59
N LYS A 30 6.33 1.96 -9.26
CA LYS A 30 5.37 2.11 -8.16
C LYS A 30 3.94 1.88 -8.63
N PHE A 31 3.19 1.08 -7.88
CA PHE A 31 1.74 1.02 -7.93
C PHE A 31 1.17 1.60 -6.63
N GLY A 32 1.01 2.92 -6.58
CA GLY A 32 0.46 3.62 -5.42
C GLY A 32 -1.06 3.55 -5.40
N MET A 33 -1.63 2.66 -4.58
CA MET A 33 -3.08 2.47 -4.55
C MET A 33 -3.82 3.77 -4.20
N GLY A 34 -3.39 4.49 -3.17
CA GLY A 34 -4.02 5.74 -2.76
C GLY A 34 -3.94 6.83 -3.84
N GLU A 35 -2.82 6.93 -4.55
CA GLU A 35 -2.64 7.89 -5.65
C GLU A 35 -3.59 7.59 -6.80
N ARG A 36 -3.70 6.31 -7.19
CA ARG A 36 -4.61 5.88 -8.27
C ARG A 36 -6.07 6.13 -7.94
N LEU A 37 -6.48 5.82 -6.71
CA LEU A 37 -7.84 6.08 -6.26
C LEU A 37 -8.17 7.58 -6.31
N ARG A 38 -7.27 8.43 -5.82
CA ARG A 38 -7.46 9.89 -5.88
C ARG A 38 -7.47 10.42 -7.32
N ALA A 39 -6.58 9.93 -8.18
CA ALA A 39 -6.56 10.31 -9.59
C ALA A 39 -7.85 9.91 -10.31
N GLU A 40 -8.35 8.69 -10.06
CA GLU A 40 -9.60 8.20 -10.65
C GLU A 40 -10.81 9.04 -10.17
N ILE A 41 -10.86 9.39 -8.87
CA ILE A 41 -11.89 10.27 -8.33
C ILE A 41 -11.81 11.67 -8.94
N ALA A 42 -10.61 12.23 -9.06
CA ALA A 42 -10.37 13.56 -9.62
C ALA A 42 -10.73 13.64 -11.11
N SER A 43 -10.63 12.52 -11.85
CA SER A 43 -11.03 12.47 -13.26
C SER A 43 -12.54 12.66 -13.50
N GLY A 44 -13.35 12.51 -12.43
CA GLY A 44 -14.82 12.60 -12.51
C GLY A 44 -15.49 11.43 -13.24
N SER A 45 -14.75 10.36 -13.51
CA SER A 45 -15.25 9.14 -14.13
C SER A 45 -16.41 8.51 -13.35
N LEU A 46 -17.16 7.62 -13.99
CA LEU A 46 -18.21 6.86 -13.31
C LEU A 46 -17.63 6.01 -12.17
N LEU A 47 -16.48 5.36 -12.40
CA LEU A 47 -15.77 4.57 -11.41
C LEU A 47 -15.33 5.42 -10.23
N GLY A 48 -14.71 6.58 -10.49
CA GLY A 48 -14.30 7.54 -9.45
C GLY A 48 -15.45 8.02 -8.59
N LYS A 49 -16.59 8.36 -9.20
CA LYS A 49 -17.82 8.75 -8.47
C LYS A 49 -18.35 7.62 -7.58
N GLN A 50 -18.27 6.37 -8.01
CA GLN A 50 -18.71 5.21 -7.24
C GLN A 50 -17.76 4.89 -6.08
N MET A 51 -16.45 5.15 -6.21
CA MET A 51 -15.46 4.89 -5.18
C MET A 51 -15.33 6.01 -4.15
N LYS A 52 -15.60 7.26 -4.54
CA LYS A 52 -15.42 8.44 -3.69
C LYS A 52 -16.03 8.29 -2.29
N PRO A 53 -17.28 7.82 -2.09
CA PRO A 53 -17.86 7.69 -0.75
C PRO A 53 -17.09 6.74 0.20
N TYR A 54 -16.39 5.75 -0.34
CA TYR A 54 -15.56 4.82 0.45
C TYR A 54 -14.24 5.46 0.85
N VAL A 55 -13.61 6.19 -0.09
CA VAL A 55 -12.34 6.89 0.16
C VAL A 55 -12.55 8.01 1.17
N ASP A 56 -13.58 8.84 1.00
CA ASP A 56 -13.91 9.93 1.91
C ASP A 56 -14.17 9.46 3.35
N LYS A 57 -14.81 8.29 3.49
CA LYS A 57 -15.08 7.68 4.81
C LYS A 57 -13.90 6.86 5.37
N GLY A 58 -12.82 6.67 4.63
CA GLY A 58 -11.68 5.86 5.04
C GLY A 58 -11.97 4.36 5.20
N VAL A 59 -13.01 3.84 4.52
CA VAL A 59 -13.39 2.42 4.56
C VAL A 59 -12.91 1.66 3.33
N LEU A 60 -13.00 0.32 3.38
CA LEU A 60 -12.60 -0.53 2.25
C LEU A 60 -13.50 -0.30 1.03
N ILE A 61 -12.85 -0.19 -0.12
CA ILE A 61 -13.53 -0.15 -1.42
C ILE A 61 -13.91 -1.58 -1.82
N PRO A 62 -15.14 -1.82 -2.28
CA PRO A 62 -15.56 -3.14 -2.75
C PRO A 62 -14.66 -3.70 -3.86
N ASP A 63 -14.38 -5.01 -3.79
CA ASP A 63 -13.43 -5.71 -4.68
C ASP A 63 -13.75 -5.52 -6.17
N LYS A 64 -15.04 -5.42 -6.54
CA LYS A 64 -15.44 -5.16 -7.94
C LYS A 64 -14.87 -3.87 -8.54
N TYR A 65 -14.66 -2.84 -7.70
CA TYR A 65 -14.02 -1.57 -8.13
C TYR A 65 -12.50 -1.68 -8.07
N MET A 66 -12.00 -2.38 -7.03
CA MET A 66 -10.56 -2.61 -6.89
C MET A 66 -10.00 -3.38 -8.09
N ALA A 67 -10.70 -4.41 -8.56
CA ALA A 67 -10.30 -5.16 -9.75
C ALA A 67 -10.11 -4.28 -11.00
N GLN A 68 -10.91 -3.22 -11.16
CA GLN A 68 -10.77 -2.29 -12.28
C GLN A 68 -9.52 -1.40 -12.13
N ILE A 69 -9.20 -0.97 -10.89
CA ILE A 69 -8.02 -0.13 -10.61
C ILE A 69 -6.71 -0.90 -10.82
N ILE A 70 -6.67 -2.18 -10.42
CA ILE A 70 -5.42 -2.97 -10.48
C ILE A 70 -5.21 -3.68 -11.82
N LYS A 71 -6.22 -3.68 -12.71
CA LYS A 71 -6.16 -4.36 -14.02
C LYS A 71 -4.92 -3.98 -14.85
N ASP A 72 -4.47 -2.73 -14.75
CA ASP A 72 -3.32 -2.26 -15.51
C ASP A 72 -1.97 -2.49 -14.81
N ALA A 73 -1.96 -3.05 -13.59
CA ALA A 73 -0.73 -3.31 -12.86
C ALA A 73 0.23 -4.23 -13.64
N GLU A 74 -0.31 -5.22 -14.36
CA GLU A 74 0.45 -6.14 -15.20
C GLU A 74 1.30 -5.45 -16.28
N LYS A 75 0.81 -4.30 -16.81
CA LYS A 75 1.47 -3.55 -17.88
C LYS A 75 2.54 -2.59 -17.36
N MET A 76 2.66 -2.42 -16.05
CA MET A 76 3.48 -1.37 -15.45
C MET A 76 4.86 -1.84 -14.96
N SER A 77 5.14 -3.14 -14.98
CA SER A 77 6.38 -3.67 -14.41
C SER A 77 7.62 -3.21 -15.19
N SER A 78 8.59 -2.60 -14.50
CA SER A 78 9.94 -2.30 -15.02
C SER A 78 10.83 -3.56 -15.04
N GLU A 79 12.09 -3.40 -15.43
CA GLU A 79 13.10 -4.48 -15.35
C GLU A 79 13.38 -4.91 -13.90
N ALA A 80 13.38 -3.97 -12.94
CA ALA A 80 13.54 -4.28 -11.52
C ALA A 80 12.28 -4.93 -10.92
N GLY A 81 11.09 -4.56 -11.41
CA GLY A 81 9.81 -5.09 -10.96
C GLY A 81 8.81 -4.03 -10.56
N LEU A 82 7.84 -4.42 -9.74
CA LEU A 82 6.70 -3.60 -9.34
C LEU A 82 6.53 -3.61 -7.82
N ILE A 83 6.30 -2.44 -7.24
CA ILE A 83 6.02 -2.29 -5.81
C ILE A 83 4.59 -1.78 -5.62
N PHE A 84 3.80 -2.52 -4.84
CA PHE A 84 2.48 -2.11 -4.41
C PHE A 84 2.56 -1.32 -3.09
N ASP A 85 2.18 -0.04 -3.12
CA ASP A 85 2.10 0.82 -1.94
C ASP A 85 0.68 0.77 -1.34
N GLY A 86 0.56 0.11 -0.18
CA GLY A 86 -0.68 0.01 0.57
C GLY A 86 -1.75 -0.90 -0.05
N PHE A 87 -1.33 -1.91 -0.79
CA PHE A 87 -2.15 -2.96 -1.36
C PHE A 87 -1.36 -4.29 -1.37
N PRO A 88 -2.01 -5.44 -1.11
CA PRO A 88 -3.40 -5.63 -0.66
C PRO A 88 -3.63 -5.20 0.80
N ARG A 89 -4.92 -5.04 1.19
CA ARG A 89 -5.32 -4.70 2.56
C ARG A 89 -6.13 -5.79 3.25
N ILE A 90 -6.69 -6.73 2.50
CA ILE A 90 -7.47 -7.87 2.96
C ILE A 90 -7.14 -9.11 2.13
N ILE A 91 -7.52 -10.29 2.62
CA ILE A 91 -7.21 -11.57 1.96
C ILE A 91 -7.81 -11.65 0.56
N SER A 92 -9.05 -11.19 0.33
CA SER A 92 -9.64 -11.21 -1.01
C SER A 92 -8.83 -10.41 -2.03
N GLN A 93 -8.29 -9.27 -1.62
CA GLN A 93 -7.38 -8.47 -2.45
C GLN A 93 -6.03 -9.17 -2.67
N ALA A 94 -5.51 -9.91 -1.67
CA ALA A 94 -4.29 -10.68 -1.82
C ALA A 94 -4.46 -11.79 -2.87
N LEU A 95 -5.57 -12.53 -2.83
CA LEU A 95 -5.90 -13.56 -3.83
C LEU A 95 -6.11 -12.96 -5.23
N MET A 96 -6.74 -11.79 -5.30
CA MET A 96 -6.90 -11.06 -6.56
C MET A 96 -5.53 -10.64 -7.14
N LEU A 97 -4.62 -10.14 -6.30
CA LEU A 97 -3.26 -9.79 -6.71
C LEU A 97 -2.49 -11.02 -7.19
N ASP A 98 -2.54 -12.14 -6.46
CA ASP A 98 -1.93 -13.41 -6.88
C ASP A 98 -2.39 -13.81 -8.29
N THR A 99 -3.70 -13.70 -8.57
CA THR A 99 -4.26 -14.02 -9.89
C THR A 99 -3.67 -13.13 -10.99
N ILE A 100 -3.56 -11.83 -10.73
CA ILE A 100 -3.04 -10.86 -11.70
C ILE A 100 -1.55 -11.09 -11.97
N VAL A 101 -0.73 -11.24 -10.92
CA VAL A 101 0.72 -11.42 -11.12
C VAL A 101 1.04 -12.79 -11.74
N SER A 102 0.28 -13.83 -11.41
CA SER A 102 0.42 -15.13 -12.03
C SER A 102 0.04 -15.14 -13.51
N SER A 103 -0.92 -14.31 -13.94
CA SER A 103 -1.31 -14.21 -15.37
C SER A 103 -0.19 -13.70 -16.26
N ILE A 104 0.81 -13.03 -15.69
CA ILE A 104 2.01 -12.53 -16.39
C ILE A 104 3.27 -13.34 -16.09
N GLY A 105 3.11 -14.53 -15.50
CA GLY A 105 4.23 -15.43 -15.18
C GLY A 105 5.12 -14.97 -14.03
N LEU A 106 4.60 -14.12 -13.15
CA LEU A 106 5.29 -13.62 -11.96
C LEU A 106 4.61 -14.12 -10.69
N GLU A 107 5.28 -13.94 -9.56
CA GLU A 107 4.75 -14.22 -8.22
C GLU A 107 5.15 -13.10 -7.25
N ILE A 108 4.43 -12.99 -6.13
CA ILE A 108 4.80 -12.06 -5.06
C ILE A 108 6.06 -12.57 -4.38
N ASN A 109 7.10 -11.75 -4.35
CA ASN A 109 8.40 -12.11 -3.79
C ASN A 109 8.55 -11.69 -2.32
N ALA A 110 7.90 -10.60 -1.90
CA ALA A 110 7.92 -10.14 -0.53
C ALA A 110 6.67 -9.34 -0.16
N PHE A 111 6.20 -9.54 1.06
CA PHE A 111 5.20 -8.73 1.73
C PHE A 111 5.85 -8.08 2.94
N ILE A 112 6.13 -6.78 2.85
CA ILE A 112 6.88 -6.03 3.85
C ILE A 112 5.89 -5.26 4.72
N TYR A 113 5.87 -5.59 6.01
CA TYR A 113 5.06 -4.91 7.01
C TYR A 113 5.90 -3.91 7.79
N LEU A 114 5.58 -2.62 7.63
CA LEU A 114 6.16 -1.56 8.46
C LEU A 114 5.31 -1.41 9.72
N HIS A 115 5.85 -1.86 10.85
CA HIS A 115 5.20 -1.73 12.15
C HIS A 115 5.39 -0.32 12.70
N LEU A 116 4.30 0.31 13.15
CA LEU A 116 4.33 1.63 13.81
C LEU A 116 3.20 1.73 14.83
N SER A 117 3.48 2.30 16.00
CA SER A 117 2.44 2.49 17.00
C SER A 117 1.36 3.47 16.52
N PRO A 118 0.10 3.31 16.97
CA PRO A 118 -1.00 4.19 16.60
C PRO A 118 -0.72 5.66 16.91
N GLU A 119 -0.08 5.96 18.05
CA GLU A 119 0.21 7.34 18.47
C GLU A 119 1.19 8.03 17.50
N LYS A 120 2.28 7.33 17.14
CA LYS A 120 3.27 7.85 16.17
C LYS A 120 2.67 7.96 14.78
N ALA A 121 1.85 7.01 14.39
CA ALA A 121 1.16 7.02 13.12
C ALA A 121 0.21 8.23 13.00
N LEU A 122 -0.56 8.53 14.05
CA LEU A 122 -1.43 9.73 14.10
C LEU A 122 -0.63 11.02 14.03
N THR A 123 0.49 11.11 14.75
CA THR A 123 1.37 12.28 14.70
C THR A 123 1.85 12.54 13.27
N ARG A 124 2.35 11.52 12.59
CA ARG A 124 2.82 11.63 11.20
C ARG A 124 1.70 11.98 10.20
N ILE A 125 0.47 11.52 10.42
CA ILE A 125 -0.68 11.90 9.59
C ILE A 125 -0.98 13.39 9.76
N LYS A 126 -1.01 13.88 11.00
CA LYS A 126 -1.24 15.31 11.30
C LYS A 126 -0.16 16.20 10.67
N GLU A 127 1.11 15.83 10.82
CA GLU A 127 2.22 16.57 10.18
C GLU A 127 2.08 16.59 8.66
N ARG A 128 1.72 15.45 8.04
CA ARG A 128 1.52 15.36 6.60
C ARG A 128 0.34 16.21 6.12
N SER A 129 -0.76 16.26 6.84
CA SER A 129 -1.95 17.07 6.48
C SER A 129 -1.68 18.58 6.46
N LEU A 130 -0.69 19.04 7.23
CA LEU A 130 -0.25 20.45 7.19
C LEU A 130 0.52 20.79 5.90
N ILE A 131 1.13 19.79 5.26
CA ILE A 131 1.95 19.98 4.05
C ILE A 131 1.14 19.66 2.79
N ASP A 132 0.32 18.60 2.83
CA ASP A 132 -0.46 18.09 1.68
C ASP A 132 -1.97 18.14 2.00
N THR A 133 -2.59 19.28 1.74
CA THR A 133 -4.04 19.50 1.93
C THR A 133 -4.92 18.79 0.89
N SER A 134 -4.33 18.17 -0.15
CA SER A 134 -5.09 17.43 -1.15
C SER A 134 -5.67 16.11 -0.63
N ARG A 135 -5.16 15.64 0.50
CA ARG A 135 -5.57 14.38 1.15
C ARG A 135 -6.66 14.64 2.19
N GLN A 136 -7.89 14.78 1.74
CA GLN A 136 -9.03 15.00 2.64
C GLN A 136 -9.17 13.87 3.69
N ASP A 137 -8.81 12.64 3.34
CA ASP A 137 -8.79 11.47 4.24
C ASP A 137 -7.69 11.53 5.33
N ASP A 138 -6.78 12.50 5.30
CA ASP A 138 -5.81 12.81 6.35
C ASP A 138 -6.24 14.00 7.24
N ILE A 139 -7.32 14.70 6.87
CA ILE A 139 -7.85 15.89 7.57
C ILE A 139 -9.10 15.50 8.36
N ASP A 140 -9.95 14.66 7.82
CA ASP A 140 -11.19 14.21 8.45
C ASP A 140 -10.89 13.19 9.56
N GLU A 141 -11.20 13.55 10.81
CA GLU A 141 -10.93 12.70 11.98
C GLU A 141 -11.69 11.37 11.94
N GLU A 142 -12.91 11.36 11.40
CA GLU A 142 -13.71 10.14 11.26
C GLU A 142 -13.08 9.22 10.22
N ALA A 143 -12.64 9.75 9.09
CA ALA A 143 -11.92 9.00 8.06
C ALA A 143 -10.61 8.41 8.60
N ILE A 144 -9.84 9.17 9.36
CA ILE A 144 -8.62 8.69 10.02
C ILE A 144 -8.95 7.53 10.96
N LYS A 145 -9.95 7.69 11.83
CA LYS A 145 -10.38 6.64 12.78
C LYS A 145 -10.83 5.37 12.05
N ASN A 146 -11.62 5.52 11.00
CA ASN A 146 -12.09 4.39 10.20
C ASN A 146 -10.93 3.64 9.53
N ARG A 147 -9.93 4.35 9.00
CA ARG A 147 -8.72 3.73 8.41
C ARG A 147 -7.92 2.92 9.42
N PHE A 148 -7.77 3.39 10.65
CA PHE A 148 -7.15 2.62 11.73
C PHE A 148 -8.00 1.42 12.12
N GLY A 149 -9.31 1.57 12.28
CA GLY A 149 -10.21 0.47 12.59
C GLY A 149 -10.21 -0.63 11.52
N VAL A 150 -10.19 -0.25 10.25
CA VAL A 150 -10.02 -1.21 9.14
C VAL A 150 -8.68 -1.92 9.24
N PHE A 151 -7.58 -1.17 9.47
CA PHE A 151 -6.25 -1.74 9.60
C PHE A 151 -6.17 -2.74 10.77
N GLU A 152 -6.63 -2.36 11.95
CA GLU A 152 -6.62 -3.23 13.15
C GLU A 152 -7.42 -4.52 12.93
N LYS A 153 -8.60 -4.41 12.31
CA LYS A 153 -9.47 -5.55 12.05
C LYS A 153 -8.88 -6.54 11.05
N GLU A 154 -8.28 -6.04 9.99
CA GLU A 154 -7.90 -6.87 8.84
C GLU A 154 -6.42 -7.29 8.85
N SER A 155 -5.56 -6.57 9.61
CA SER A 155 -4.11 -6.78 9.58
C SER A 155 -3.70 -8.18 10.04
N ILE A 156 -4.27 -8.69 11.12
CA ILE A 156 -3.88 -9.99 11.70
C ILE A 156 -4.04 -11.10 10.66
N SER A 157 -5.24 -11.19 10.05
CA SER A 157 -5.54 -12.23 9.07
C SER A 157 -4.64 -12.12 7.82
N LEU A 158 -4.37 -10.90 7.37
CA LEU A 158 -3.53 -10.65 6.20
C LEU A 158 -2.06 -10.96 6.47
N LEU A 159 -1.53 -10.59 7.64
CA LEU A 159 -0.17 -10.89 8.04
C LEU A 159 0.03 -12.41 8.19
N ASP A 160 -0.92 -13.11 8.81
CA ASP A 160 -0.88 -14.58 8.92
C ASP A 160 -0.92 -15.26 7.55
N PHE A 161 -1.72 -14.77 6.62
CA PHE A 161 -1.78 -15.26 5.25
C PHE A 161 -0.42 -15.21 4.55
N TYR A 162 0.32 -14.10 4.65
CA TYR A 162 1.66 -13.97 4.06
C TYR A 162 2.75 -14.67 4.87
N LYS A 163 2.60 -14.77 6.19
CA LYS A 163 3.51 -15.52 7.06
C LYS A 163 3.50 -17.01 6.73
N GLN A 164 2.31 -17.62 6.57
CA GLN A 164 2.17 -19.03 6.19
C GLN A 164 2.80 -19.36 4.81
N ARG A 165 2.91 -18.35 3.96
CA ARG A 165 3.55 -18.44 2.64
C ARG A 165 5.04 -18.13 2.64
N ASN A 166 5.64 -17.84 3.82
CA ASN A 166 7.04 -17.43 3.97
C ASN A 166 7.39 -16.13 3.20
N LEU A 167 6.41 -15.26 2.96
CA LEU A 167 6.58 -13.99 2.23
C LEU A 167 6.62 -12.77 3.17
N LEU A 168 6.17 -12.92 4.43
CA LEU A 168 6.12 -11.82 5.38
C LEU A 168 7.51 -11.43 5.88
N THR A 169 7.77 -10.13 5.86
CA THR A 169 8.92 -9.51 6.52
C THR A 169 8.41 -8.34 7.35
N GLU A 170 8.70 -8.36 8.64
CA GLU A 170 8.35 -7.29 9.57
C GLU A 170 9.54 -6.37 9.78
N ILE A 171 9.32 -5.06 9.69
CA ILE A 171 10.34 -4.02 9.88
C ILE A 171 9.77 -2.95 10.79
N GLU A 172 10.56 -2.52 11.79
CA GLU A 172 10.18 -1.43 12.68
C GLU A 172 10.15 -0.10 11.91
N GLY A 173 8.98 0.56 11.90
CA GLY A 173 8.75 1.81 11.18
C GLY A 173 9.11 3.07 11.98
N ASP A 174 9.63 2.91 13.18
CA ASP A 174 10.06 4.01 14.06
C ASP A 174 11.56 4.27 14.02
N MET A 175 12.22 3.76 13.01
CA MET A 175 13.63 4.05 12.73
C MET A 175 13.77 5.24 11.77
N SER A 176 15.00 5.65 11.49
CA SER A 176 15.26 6.63 10.44
C SER A 176 14.81 6.13 9.07
N ILE A 177 14.49 7.04 8.16
CA ILE A 177 14.09 6.68 6.78
C ILE A 177 15.14 5.80 6.12
N GLU A 178 16.43 6.10 6.33
CA GLU A 178 17.54 5.36 5.73
C GLU A 178 17.67 3.96 6.34
N ASP A 179 17.55 3.80 7.67
CA ASP A 179 17.65 2.49 8.34
C ASP A 179 16.51 1.55 7.93
N ILE A 180 15.28 2.10 7.79
CA ILE A 180 14.15 1.34 7.24
C ILE A 180 14.46 0.90 5.81
N ASN A 181 14.98 1.81 4.97
CA ASN A 181 15.31 1.51 3.58
C ASN A 181 16.37 0.41 3.48
N GLN A 182 17.46 0.50 4.27
CA GLN A 182 18.50 -0.53 4.33
C GLN A 182 17.96 -1.88 4.77
N SER A 183 17.05 -1.89 5.75
CA SER A 183 16.38 -3.11 6.21
C SER A 183 15.54 -3.76 5.10
N ILE A 184 14.80 -2.95 4.33
CA ILE A 184 14.04 -3.42 3.17
C ILE A 184 14.96 -4.04 2.13
N ILE A 185 16.00 -3.31 1.71
CA ILE A 185 16.96 -3.73 0.67
C ILE A 185 17.60 -5.07 1.03
N LYS A 186 18.10 -5.18 2.27
CA LYS A 186 18.69 -6.44 2.76
C LYS A 186 17.72 -7.62 2.65
N LYS A 187 16.43 -7.38 2.89
CA LYS A 187 15.41 -8.43 2.87
C LYS A 187 14.99 -8.85 1.46
N ILE A 188 15.00 -7.94 0.51
CA ILE A 188 14.65 -8.24 -0.89
C ILE A 188 15.88 -8.65 -1.73
N GLY A 189 17.07 -8.69 -1.12
CA GLY A 189 18.29 -9.18 -1.76
C GLY A 189 18.91 -8.20 -2.78
N LEU A 190 18.84 -6.89 -2.51
CA LEU A 190 19.46 -5.82 -3.29
C LEU A 190 20.69 -5.24 -2.59
#